data_4281d908b804a015acfe81bcf7622543
#
_entry.id   4281d908b804a015acfe81bcf7622543
#
_cell.length_a   1.000
_cell.length_b   1.000
_cell.length_c   1.000
_cell.angle_alpha   90.00
_cell.angle_beta   90.00
_cell.angle_gamma   90.00
#
_symmetry.space_group_name_H-M   'P 1'
#
loop_
_entity.id
_entity.type
_entity.pdbx_description
1 polymer ?
#
loop_
_entity_poly.entity_id
_entity_poly.type
_entity_poly.pdbx_seq_one_letter_code
_entity_poly.pdbx_strand_id
1 'polypeptide(L)'
;NPIDYKQSGRYEIAQDLADDLVERFNESAWIGYLPILRDAYEGVRRFVDAGYTFECITSLSSDRYSSELRSQNLVNIFGHDAFSRIRCIGTGADKDDILSEYDTHFWIEDKPANCIAGLNAGHKPILIDHHFNQDFENEHVFRAKNWEEIFLHVQAN
;
A
#
# COMPACT_ATOMS: atom_id res chain seq x y z
N ASN A 1 14.09 13.97 -14.59
CA ASN A 1 14.40 12.63 -14.11
C ASN A 1 13.12 12.06 -13.50
N PRO A 2 12.63 10.92 -13.95
CA PRO A 2 11.56 10.25 -13.24
C PRO A 2 12.06 10.04 -11.80
N ILE A 3 11.25 10.40 -10.82
CA ILE A 3 11.56 10.17 -9.41
C ILE A 3 11.53 8.65 -9.24
N ASP A 4 12.71 8.05 -9.20
CA ASP A 4 12.87 6.62 -9.03
C ASP A 4 12.18 6.19 -7.72
N TYR A 5 11.43 5.10 -7.76
CA TYR A 5 10.88 4.46 -6.58
C TYR A 5 12.02 4.01 -5.64
N LYS A 6 13.19 3.71 -6.19
CA LYS A 6 14.37 3.31 -5.43
C LYS A 6 15.00 4.52 -4.73
N GLN A 7 15.14 4.42 -3.43
CA GLN A 7 15.77 5.46 -2.59
C GLN A 7 17.22 5.75 -2.99
N SER A 8 17.95 4.75 -3.50
CA SER A 8 19.33 4.90 -3.99
C SER A 8 19.45 5.94 -5.11
N GLY A 9 18.58 5.90 -6.10
CA GLY A 9 18.56 6.89 -7.18
C GLY A 9 18.14 8.29 -6.71
N ARG A 10 17.22 8.36 -5.74
CA ARG A 10 16.73 9.63 -5.19
C ARG A 10 17.79 10.38 -4.38
N TYR A 11 18.61 9.67 -3.63
CA TYR A 11 19.60 10.26 -2.72
C TYR A 11 21.04 10.10 -3.21
N GLU A 12 21.25 9.55 -4.42
CA GLU A 12 22.58 9.30 -5.01
C GLU A 12 23.50 8.47 -4.08
N ILE A 13 22.92 7.49 -3.39
CA ILE A 13 23.64 6.59 -2.49
C ILE A 13 23.69 5.16 -3.06
N ALA A 14 24.60 4.35 -2.57
CA ALA A 14 24.69 2.94 -2.95
C ALA A 14 23.40 2.19 -2.56
N GLN A 15 22.98 1.20 -3.36
CA GLN A 15 21.73 0.49 -3.15
C GLN A 15 21.70 -0.26 -1.82
N ASP A 16 22.79 -0.90 -1.42
CA ASP A 16 22.94 -1.60 -0.14
C ASP A 16 22.78 -0.66 1.06
N LEU A 17 23.32 0.55 0.97
CA LEU A 17 23.11 1.58 2.00
C LEU A 17 21.66 2.06 2.03
N ALA A 18 21.02 2.21 0.87
CA ALA A 18 19.60 2.61 0.81
C ALA A 18 18.72 1.54 1.46
N ASP A 19 18.99 0.27 1.19
CA ASP A 19 18.23 -0.86 1.73
C ASP A 19 18.41 -0.96 3.26
N ASP A 20 19.65 -0.81 3.77
CA ASP A 20 19.93 -0.76 5.22
C ASP A 20 19.23 0.39 5.92
N LEU A 21 19.20 1.58 5.30
CA LEU A 21 18.50 2.75 5.86
C LEU A 21 16.98 2.55 5.90
N VAL A 22 16.39 1.92 4.89
CA VAL A 22 14.96 1.58 4.86
C VAL A 22 14.64 0.56 5.96
N GLU A 23 15.45 -0.49 6.09
CA GLU A 23 15.27 -1.51 7.13
C GLU A 23 15.35 -0.90 8.53
N ARG A 24 16.38 -0.09 8.82
CA ARG A 24 16.52 0.62 10.10
C ARG A 24 15.36 1.57 10.39
N PHE A 25 14.86 2.27 9.38
CA PHE A 25 13.69 3.11 9.53
C PHE A 25 12.46 2.28 9.87
N ASN A 26 12.23 1.19 9.14
CA ASN A 26 11.10 0.29 9.33
C ASN A 26 11.10 -0.38 10.72
N GLU A 27 12.27 -0.57 11.31
CA GLU A 27 12.45 -1.14 12.66
C GLU A 27 12.57 -0.09 13.77
N SER A 28 12.44 1.18 13.43
CA SER A 28 12.48 2.27 14.39
C SER A 28 11.08 2.65 14.90
N ALA A 29 11.05 3.40 16.02
CA ALA A 29 9.81 3.95 16.55
C ALA A 29 9.09 4.91 15.57
N TRP A 30 9.79 5.47 14.58
CA TRP A 30 9.24 6.39 13.59
C TRP A 30 8.16 5.75 12.72
N ILE A 31 8.16 4.44 12.58
CA ILE A 31 7.13 3.73 11.81
C ILE A 31 5.72 3.93 12.41
N GLY A 32 5.64 4.16 13.70
CA GLY A 32 4.40 4.47 14.40
C GLY A 32 3.88 5.90 14.18
N TYR A 33 4.64 6.75 13.50
CA TYR A 33 4.33 8.16 13.26
C TYR A 33 4.28 8.53 11.79
N LEU A 34 4.14 7.56 10.90
CA LEU A 34 4.01 7.85 9.47
C LEU A 34 2.77 8.71 9.22
N PRO A 35 2.92 9.83 8.47
CA PRO A 35 1.79 10.67 8.11
C PRO A 35 0.92 9.98 7.06
N ILE A 36 -0.31 10.41 6.97
CA ILE A 36 -1.21 10.05 5.88
C ILE A 36 -0.78 10.71 4.58
N LEU A 37 -1.11 10.05 3.49
CA LEU A 37 -0.83 10.54 2.15
C LEU A 37 -2.10 11.11 1.52
N ARG A 38 -2.01 12.33 0.98
CA ARG A 38 -3.08 13.01 0.24
C ARG A 38 -4.44 12.95 0.96
N ASP A 39 -5.48 12.56 0.22
CA ASP A 39 -6.89 12.43 0.59
C ASP A 39 -7.24 11.02 1.14
N ALA A 40 -6.24 10.26 1.62
CA ALA A 40 -6.45 8.89 2.07
C ALA A 40 -7.38 8.80 3.29
N TYR A 41 -7.33 9.78 4.20
CA TYR A 41 -8.23 9.79 5.36
C TYR A 41 -9.69 9.87 4.94
N GLU A 42 -10.02 10.88 4.14
CA GLU A 42 -11.38 11.11 3.64
C GLU A 42 -11.86 9.94 2.79
N GLY A 43 -10.97 9.39 1.95
CA GLY A 43 -11.27 8.25 1.11
C GLY A 43 -11.61 7.01 1.91
N VAL A 44 -10.74 6.60 2.83
CA VAL A 44 -10.97 5.43 3.69
C VAL A 44 -12.23 5.60 4.54
N ARG A 45 -12.42 6.77 5.17
CA ARG A 45 -13.64 7.03 5.96
C ARG A 45 -14.92 6.94 5.11
N ARG A 46 -14.90 7.42 3.89
CA ARG A 46 -16.03 7.30 2.98
C ARG A 46 -16.41 5.85 2.67
N PHE A 47 -15.42 4.98 2.47
CA PHE A 47 -15.67 3.54 2.32
C PHE A 47 -16.28 2.94 3.57
N VAL A 48 -15.73 3.27 4.74
CA VAL A 48 -16.24 2.76 6.03
C VAL A 48 -17.69 3.22 6.26
N ASP A 49 -18.00 4.48 5.99
CA ASP A 49 -19.34 5.04 6.10
C ASP A 49 -20.33 4.39 5.11
N ALA A 50 -19.83 3.87 3.99
CA ALA A 50 -20.58 3.07 3.03
C ALA A 50 -20.68 1.57 3.38
N GLY A 51 -20.15 1.15 4.53
CA GLY A 51 -20.22 -0.22 5.04
C GLY A 51 -19.09 -1.16 4.59
N TYR A 52 -18.03 -0.63 3.98
CA TYR A 52 -16.84 -1.40 3.64
C TYR A 52 -15.84 -1.46 4.79
N THR A 53 -15.04 -2.51 4.80
CA THR A 53 -13.84 -2.64 5.64
C THR A 53 -12.65 -2.97 4.76
N PHE A 54 -11.47 -2.63 5.22
CA PHE A 54 -10.22 -2.91 4.51
C PHE A 54 -9.45 -4.07 5.15
N GLU A 55 -8.77 -4.84 4.34
CA GLU A 55 -7.61 -5.60 4.76
C GLU A 55 -6.35 -4.92 4.26
N CYS A 56 -5.37 -4.73 5.15
CA CYS A 56 -4.13 -4.04 4.83
C CYS A 56 -2.96 -5.04 4.81
N ILE A 57 -2.25 -5.10 3.69
CA ILE A 57 -0.99 -5.85 3.56
C ILE A 57 0.13 -4.84 3.34
N THR A 58 1.01 -4.68 4.31
CA THR A 58 2.08 -3.69 4.26
C THR A 58 3.46 -4.35 4.38
N SER A 59 4.34 -4.08 3.39
CA SER A 59 5.74 -4.51 3.44
C SER A 59 6.52 -3.58 4.37
N LEU A 60 7.02 -4.11 5.45
CA LEU A 60 7.68 -3.33 6.50
C LEU A 60 8.88 -4.06 7.08
N SER A 61 8.64 -4.96 8.00
CA SER A 61 9.59 -5.80 8.71
C SER A 61 8.85 -7.01 9.26
N SER A 62 9.55 -8.09 9.49
CA SER A 62 9.03 -9.25 10.25
C SER A 62 9.14 -9.05 11.76
N ASP A 63 9.74 -7.95 12.23
CA ASP A 63 9.82 -7.60 13.64
C ASP A 63 8.44 -7.32 14.22
N ARG A 64 8.13 -7.97 15.34
CA ARG A 64 6.84 -7.88 15.99
C ARG A 64 6.54 -6.47 16.50
N TYR A 65 7.54 -5.82 17.11
CA TYR A 65 7.36 -4.49 17.69
C TYR A 65 7.05 -3.45 16.59
N SER A 66 7.79 -3.49 15.49
CA SER A 66 7.56 -2.61 14.33
C SER A 66 6.18 -2.85 13.72
N SER A 67 5.76 -4.10 13.62
CA SER A 67 4.42 -4.48 13.13
C SER A 67 3.30 -3.97 14.03
N GLU A 68 3.47 -4.04 15.35
CA GLU A 68 2.52 -3.49 16.32
C GLU A 68 2.44 -1.96 16.22
N LEU A 69 3.57 -1.26 16.11
CA LEU A 69 3.62 0.20 15.93
C LEU A 69 2.94 0.64 14.64
N ARG A 70 3.19 -0.06 13.53
CA ARG A 70 2.54 0.26 12.25
C ARG A 70 1.05 0.03 12.28
N SER A 71 0.61 -1.08 12.87
CA SER A 71 -0.81 -1.38 13.03
C SER A 71 -1.50 -0.31 13.89
N GLN A 72 -0.87 0.09 15.00
CA GLN A 72 -1.40 1.15 15.85
C GLN A 72 -1.45 2.50 15.13
N ASN A 73 -0.44 2.83 14.32
CA ASN A 73 -0.43 4.03 13.49
C ASN A 73 -1.63 4.07 12.53
N LEU A 74 -1.89 2.98 11.82
CA LEU A 74 -3.03 2.89 10.89
C LEU A 74 -4.37 3.04 11.62
N VAL A 75 -4.54 2.35 12.75
CA VAL A 75 -5.75 2.42 13.56
C VAL A 75 -5.96 3.82 14.16
N ASN A 76 -4.91 4.46 14.64
CA ASN A 76 -4.98 5.83 15.18
C ASN A 76 -5.41 6.85 14.12
N ILE A 77 -4.98 6.65 12.86
CA ILE A 77 -5.31 7.55 11.77
C ILE A 77 -6.73 7.29 11.25
N PHE A 78 -7.05 6.05 10.91
CA PHE A 78 -8.25 5.69 10.17
C PHE A 78 -9.42 5.21 11.02
N GLY A 79 -9.17 4.84 12.28
CA GLY A 79 -10.16 4.26 13.19
C GLY A 79 -10.10 2.74 13.26
N HIS A 80 -10.59 2.17 14.37
CA HIS A 80 -10.65 0.72 14.59
C HIS A 80 -11.60 -0.01 13.65
N ASP A 81 -12.59 0.68 13.13
CA ASP A 81 -13.62 0.17 12.23
C ASP A 81 -13.17 0.12 10.76
N ALA A 82 -12.04 0.73 10.44
CA ALA A 82 -11.54 0.78 9.06
C ALA A 82 -10.94 -0.55 8.59
N PHE A 83 -10.35 -1.32 9.50
CA PHE A 83 -9.63 -2.53 9.13
C PHE A 83 -10.18 -3.78 9.82
N SER A 84 -10.54 -4.78 9.03
CA SER A 84 -10.81 -6.13 9.54
C SER A 84 -9.52 -6.87 9.88
N ARG A 85 -8.42 -6.56 9.16
CA ARG A 85 -7.10 -7.19 9.36
C ARG A 85 -5.98 -6.28 8.87
N ILE A 86 -4.86 -6.28 9.59
CA ILE A 86 -3.60 -5.65 9.17
C ILE A 86 -2.50 -6.73 9.21
N ARG A 87 -1.85 -6.96 8.08
CA ARG A 87 -0.72 -7.91 7.94
C ARG A 87 0.53 -7.14 7.58
N CYS A 88 1.53 -7.16 8.46
CA CYS A 88 2.88 -6.71 8.15
C CYS A 88 3.70 -7.90 7.63
N ILE A 89 4.41 -7.68 6.54
CA ILE A 89 5.29 -8.67 5.90
C ILE A 89 6.69 -8.09 5.79
N GLY A 90 7.69 -8.94 5.63
CA GLY A 90 9.08 -8.51 5.50
C GLY A 90 9.31 -7.56 4.33
N THR A 91 10.29 -6.67 4.45
CA THR A 91 10.68 -5.75 3.38
C THR A 91 11.04 -6.54 2.12
N GLY A 92 10.41 -6.20 1.01
CA GLY A 92 10.64 -6.90 -0.27
C GLY A 92 10.00 -8.29 -0.40
N ALA A 93 9.24 -8.74 0.61
CA ALA A 93 8.49 -9.99 0.48
C ALA A 93 7.47 -9.92 -0.65
N ASP A 94 7.32 -11.02 -1.35
CA ASP A 94 6.36 -11.17 -2.43
C ASP A 94 4.93 -11.19 -1.88
N LYS A 95 4.03 -10.50 -2.56
CA LYS A 95 2.62 -10.44 -2.19
C LYS A 95 1.77 -11.50 -2.90
N ASP A 96 2.30 -12.18 -3.93
CA ASP A 96 1.54 -13.13 -4.74
C ASP A 96 0.93 -14.26 -3.90
N ASP A 97 1.73 -14.90 -3.04
CA ASP A 97 1.27 -15.99 -2.20
C ASP A 97 0.16 -15.53 -1.24
N ILE A 98 0.35 -14.34 -0.63
CA ILE A 98 -0.60 -13.79 0.33
C ILE A 98 -1.91 -13.41 -0.36
N LEU A 99 -1.84 -12.77 -1.52
CA LEU A 99 -3.02 -12.38 -2.27
C LEU A 99 -3.83 -13.60 -2.73
N SER A 100 -3.16 -14.71 -3.02
CA SER A 100 -3.81 -15.97 -3.39
C SER A 100 -4.62 -16.63 -2.25
N GLU A 101 -4.43 -16.19 -1.00
CA GLU A 101 -5.23 -16.64 0.16
C GLU A 101 -6.65 -16.04 0.19
N TYR A 102 -6.88 -14.99 -0.60
CA TYR A 102 -8.12 -14.23 -0.59
C TYR A 102 -9.01 -14.55 -1.81
N ASP A 103 -10.31 -14.44 -1.62
CA ASP A 103 -11.27 -14.39 -2.72
C ASP A 103 -11.03 -13.12 -3.56
N THR A 104 -11.62 -13.08 -4.76
CA THR A 104 -11.52 -11.91 -5.65
C THR A 104 -12.05 -10.63 -5.00
N HIS A 105 -11.18 -9.64 -4.83
CA HIS A 105 -11.49 -8.32 -4.27
C HIS A 105 -10.84 -7.19 -5.09
N PHE A 106 -11.23 -5.96 -4.82
CA PHE A 106 -10.46 -4.80 -5.25
C PHE A 106 -9.13 -4.76 -4.49
N TRP A 107 -8.06 -4.51 -5.24
CA TRP A 107 -6.70 -4.43 -4.70
C TRP A 107 -6.09 -3.06 -5.02
N ILE A 108 -5.94 -2.20 -4.01
CA ILE A 108 -5.48 -0.82 -4.14
C ILE A 108 -3.99 -0.77 -3.85
N GLU A 109 -3.20 -0.29 -4.80
CA GLU A 109 -1.74 -0.27 -4.75
C GLU A 109 -1.15 0.96 -5.45
N ASP A 110 0.09 1.31 -5.10
CA ASP A 110 0.88 2.35 -5.77
C ASP A 110 2.02 1.77 -6.63
N LYS A 111 2.40 0.52 -6.39
CA LYS A 111 3.50 -0.17 -7.09
C LYS A 111 2.96 -1.05 -8.21
N PRO A 112 3.35 -0.79 -9.49
CA PRO A 112 2.90 -1.58 -10.63
C PRO A 112 3.09 -3.09 -10.48
N ALA A 113 4.23 -3.54 -9.97
CA ALA A 113 4.50 -4.96 -9.76
C ALA A 113 3.47 -5.61 -8.82
N ASN A 114 3.00 -4.90 -7.78
CA ASN A 114 1.99 -5.41 -6.87
C ASN A 114 0.59 -5.44 -7.52
N CYS A 115 0.31 -4.54 -8.48
CA CYS A 115 -0.91 -4.63 -9.28
C CYS A 115 -0.90 -5.90 -10.15
N ILE A 116 0.25 -6.24 -10.74
CA ILE A 116 0.40 -7.50 -11.51
C ILE A 116 0.23 -8.71 -10.59
N ALA A 117 0.82 -8.70 -9.40
CA ALA A 117 0.60 -9.75 -8.40
C ALA A 117 -0.90 -9.91 -8.08
N GLY A 118 -1.62 -8.81 -7.90
CA GLY A 118 -3.07 -8.83 -7.70
C GLY A 118 -3.83 -9.43 -8.88
N LEU A 119 -3.47 -9.09 -10.13
CA LEU A 119 -4.06 -9.69 -11.32
C LEU A 119 -3.84 -11.20 -11.37
N ASN A 120 -2.60 -11.65 -11.13
CA ASN A 120 -2.25 -13.06 -11.14
C ASN A 120 -3.03 -13.86 -10.09
N ALA A 121 -3.31 -13.24 -8.94
CA ALA A 121 -4.15 -13.81 -7.88
C ALA A 121 -5.67 -13.70 -8.14
N GLY A 122 -6.09 -13.11 -9.27
CA GLY A 122 -7.51 -12.98 -9.62
C GLY A 122 -8.24 -11.78 -9.01
N HIS A 123 -7.51 -10.80 -8.47
CA HIS A 123 -8.06 -9.57 -7.95
C HIS A 123 -8.33 -8.52 -9.02
N LYS A 124 -9.04 -7.45 -8.64
CA LYS A 124 -9.30 -6.25 -9.46
C LYS A 124 -8.38 -5.11 -9.01
N PRO A 125 -7.18 -4.96 -9.57
CA PRO A 125 -6.23 -3.97 -9.10
C PRO A 125 -6.60 -2.55 -9.51
N ILE A 126 -6.36 -1.63 -8.57
CA ILE A 126 -6.47 -0.19 -8.73
C ILE A 126 -5.10 0.41 -8.41
N LEU A 127 -4.48 1.04 -9.39
CA LEU A 127 -3.21 1.73 -9.23
C LEU A 127 -3.44 3.20 -8.86
N ILE A 128 -2.99 3.61 -7.68
CA ILE A 128 -2.96 5.03 -7.32
C ILE A 128 -1.85 5.72 -8.09
N ASP A 129 -2.21 6.82 -8.75
CA ASP A 129 -1.33 7.61 -9.60
C ASP A 129 -0.24 8.33 -8.80
N HIS A 130 1.02 8.06 -9.15
CA HIS A 130 2.22 8.68 -8.60
C HIS A 130 3.23 8.98 -9.70
N HIS A 131 4.18 9.90 -9.46
CA HIS A 131 5.17 10.24 -10.50
C HIS A 131 6.03 9.05 -10.92
N PHE A 132 6.29 8.10 -10.01
CA PHE A 132 7.17 6.96 -10.28
C PHE A 132 6.48 5.81 -11.02
N ASN A 133 5.16 5.87 -11.22
CA ASN A 133 4.41 4.83 -11.91
C ASN A 133 3.72 5.29 -13.20
N GLN A 134 4.08 6.48 -13.72
CA GLN A 134 3.45 7.08 -14.89
C GLN A 134 3.62 6.26 -16.17
N ASP A 135 4.75 5.60 -16.32
CA ASP A 135 5.09 4.81 -17.51
C ASP A 135 4.43 3.42 -17.54
N PHE A 136 3.69 3.07 -16.48
CA PHE A 136 3.00 1.78 -16.42
C PHE A 136 1.60 1.90 -16.99
N GLU A 137 1.30 1.06 -17.98
CA GLU A 137 -0.03 0.90 -18.56
C GLU A 137 -0.42 -0.58 -18.58
N ASN A 138 -1.66 -0.89 -18.23
CA ASN A 138 -2.23 -2.22 -18.33
C ASN A 138 -3.76 -2.10 -18.40
N GLU A 139 -4.38 -2.72 -19.41
CA GLU A 139 -5.83 -2.63 -19.66
C GLU A 139 -6.70 -3.25 -18.56
N HIS A 140 -6.13 -4.12 -17.72
CA HIS A 140 -6.82 -4.78 -16.61
C HIS A 140 -6.59 -4.09 -15.26
N VAL A 141 -5.83 -2.98 -15.24
CA VAL A 141 -5.55 -2.18 -14.04
C VAL A 141 -6.22 -0.82 -14.16
N PHE A 142 -7.16 -0.54 -13.28
CA PHE A 142 -7.75 0.79 -13.22
C PHE A 142 -6.76 1.77 -12.58
N ARG A 143 -6.49 2.89 -13.24
CA ARG A 143 -5.65 3.95 -12.69
C ARG A 143 -6.52 5.03 -12.06
N ALA A 144 -6.29 5.33 -10.80
CA ALA A 144 -7.01 6.36 -10.05
C ALA A 144 -6.06 7.49 -9.62
N LYS A 145 -6.47 8.73 -9.81
CA LYS A 145 -5.71 9.92 -9.41
C LYS A 145 -5.86 10.25 -7.91
N ASN A 146 -6.94 9.83 -7.30
CA ASN A 146 -7.31 10.13 -5.93
C ASN A 146 -8.29 9.08 -5.37
N TRP A 147 -8.58 9.16 -4.08
CA TRP A 147 -9.49 8.24 -3.41
C TRP A 147 -10.95 8.39 -3.84
N GLU A 148 -11.36 9.55 -4.33
CA GLU A 148 -12.70 9.75 -4.90
C GLU A 148 -12.90 8.87 -6.15
N GLU A 149 -11.94 8.86 -7.07
CA GLU A 149 -11.99 8.02 -8.27
C GLU A 149 -12.00 6.53 -7.91
N ILE A 150 -11.25 6.12 -6.87
CA ILE A 150 -11.27 4.74 -6.34
C ILE A 150 -12.67 4.39 -5.87
N PHE A 151 -13.27 5.25 -5.04
CA PHE A 151 -14.60 5.01 -4.50
C PHE A 151 -15.65 4.86 -5.61
N LEU A 152 -15.68 5.79 -6.56
CA LEU A 152 -16.61 5.75 -7.68
C LEU A 152 -16.43 4.50 -8.55
N HIS A 153 -15.18 4.09 -8.80
CA HIS A 153 -14.89 2.88 -9.54
C HIS A 153 -15.39 1.62 -8.83
N VAL A 154 -15.16 1.51 -7.52
CA VAL A 154 -15.63 0.36 -6.71
C VAL A 154 -17.16 0.32 -6.64
N GLN A 155 -17.83 1.47 -6.54
CA GLN A 155 -19.30 1.51 -6.53
C GLN A 155 -19.95 1.11 -7.87
N ALA A 156 -19.20 1.24 -8.97
CA ALA A 156 -19.72 0.97 -10.31
C ALA A 156 -19.49 -0.50 -10.76
N ASN A 157 -18.65 -1.32 -10.03
CA ASN A 157 -18.21 -2.65 -10.43
C ASN A 157 -18.31 -3.71 -9.33
#